data_4a9f396a8e6717a107d63be4f775a6c3
#
_entry.id   4a9f396a8e6717a107d63be4f775a6c3
#
_cell.length_a   1.000
_cell.length_b   1.000
_cell.length_c   1.000
_cell.angle_alpha   90.00
_cell.angle_beta   90.00
_cell.angle_gamma   90.00
#
_symmetry.space_group_name_H-M   'P 1'
#
loop_
_entity.id
_entity.type
_entity.pdbx_description
1 polymer ?
#
loop_
_entity_poly.entity_id
_entity_poly.type
_entity_poly.pdbx_seq_one_letter_code
_entity_poly.pdbx_strand_id
1 'polypeptide(L)'
;MQSDATTPVAAAPVVSPAPAGRTLPDGQALLSVRGVKKVYHTDGGDIEAVRNLTFDLARGELACLVGPSGSGKTTLLKVIAGLLGATEGQVTLDGQKITGPPKKMAVVFQEYGRSLFPWLRVADNVELPLKNAGVPKAERKARVAEALEAVGLGAVPRSYPWQLSGGMQQRVAIARAVAYQPEVLLMDEPFAAVDAQTRADLEDLVRRLWKDLGMTVLFVTHDIDESIYLGGRVIVLSSSPTVVQEDLVIDLPDERDQLETRSLPRFTELRHHVYEQIQLAKRGHRPDGAA
;
A
#
# COMPACT_ATOMS: atom_id res chain seq x y z
N MET A 1 -7.52 43.98 52.75
CA MET A 1 -6.41 43.73 51.79
C MET A 1 -6.53 42.27 51.40
N GLN A 2 -7.23 42.02 50.31
CA GLN A 2 -7.35 40.68 49.67
C GLN A 2 -6.36 40.67 48.52
N SER A 3 -5.40 39.73 48.53
CA SER A 3 -4.45 39.54 47.43
C SER A 3 -5.05 38.53 46.44
N ASP A 4 -5.38 39.02 45.25
CA ASP A 4 -5.71 38.21 44.09
C ASP A 4 -4.48 37.43 43.63
N ALA A 5 -4.49 36.13 43.82
CA ALA A 5 -3.50 35.23 43.26
C ALA A 5 -3.99 34.78 41.87
N THR A 6 -3.50 35.44 40.83
CA THR A 6 -3.73 35.03 39.44
C THR A 6 -2.95 33.73 39.15
N THR A 7 -3.67 32.61 39.01
CA THR A 7 -3.09 31.33 38.59
C THR A 7 -2.63 31.45 37.14
N PRO A 8 -1.40 31.09 36.77
CA PRO A 8 -0.96 31.09 35.37
C PRO A 8 -1.68 30.03 34.57
N VAL A 9 -2.33 30.43 33.48
CA VAL A 9 -2.89 29.54 32.46
C VAL A 9 -1.75 28.75 31.83
N ALA A 10 -1.78 27.44 32.01
CA ALA A 10 -0.83 26.53 31.37
C ALA A 10 -0.91 26.67 29.84
N ALA A 11 0.20 26.99 29.21
CA ALA A 11 0.31 27.04 27.76
C ALA A 11 0.00 25.67 27.17
N ALA A 12 -0.87 25.62 26.18
CA ALA A 12 -1.19 24.39 25.45
C ALA A 12 0.11 23.80 24.85
N PRO A 13 0.29 22.47 24.86
CA PRO A 13 1.47 21.84 24.30
C PRO A 13 1.60 22.21 22.82
N VAL A 14 2.75 22.76 22.44
CA VAL A 14 3.11 23.01 21.04
C VAL A 14 3.28 21.63 20.39
N VAL A 15 2.28 21.23 19.62
CA VAL A 15 2.36 20.01 18.82
C VAL A 15 3.40 20.26 17.73
N SER A 16 4.57 19.66 17.86
CA SER A 16 5.56 19.64 16.78
C SER A 16 4.90 19.06 15.51
N PRO A 17 5.14 19.66 14.33
CA PRO A 17 4.61 19.09 13.10
C PRO A 17 5.11 17.65 12.96
N ALA A 18 4.18 16.71 12.64
CA ALA A 18 4.52 15.32 12.37
C ALA A 18 5.60 15.26 11.27
N PRO A 19 6.56 14.32 11.35
CA PRO A 19 7.57 14.17 10.32
C PRO A 19 6.90 13.92 8.97
N ALA A 20 7.27 14.70 7.96
CA ALA A 20 6.88 14.40 6.58
C ALA A 20 7.65 13.15 6.11
N GLY A 21 7.02 12.31 5.30
CA GLY A 21 7.73 11.24 4.61
C GLY A 21 8.79 11.79 3.66
N ARG A 22 9.70 10.93 3.19
CA ARG A 22 10.76 11.30 2.27
C ARG A 22 10.19 11.99 1.03
N THR A 23 10.70 13.17 0.73
CA THR A 23 10.46 13.88 -0.52
C THR A 23 11.72 13.82 -1.40
N LEU A 24 11.53 13.68 -2.69
CA LEU A 24 12.61 13.62 -3.68
C LEU A 24 12.73 14.96 -4.40
N PRO A 25 13.92 15.30 -4.95
CA PRO A 25 14.08 16.42 -5.85
C PRO A 25 13.10 16.36 -7.03
N ASP A 26 12.76 17.52 -7.59
CA ASP A 26 11.86 17.59 -8.75
C ASP A 26 12.35 16.71 -9.91
N GLY A 27 11.43 15.94 -10.48
CA GLY A 27 11.70 15.01 -11.58
C GLY A 27 12.25 13.63 -11.18
N GLN A 28 12.56 13.38 -9.89
CA GLN A 28 13.02 12.07 -9.42
C GLN A 28 11.89 11.19 -8.88
N ALA A 29 10.78 11.80 -8.46
CA ALA A 29 9.60 11.07 -7.99
C ALA A 29 8.76 10.59 -9.17
N LEU A 30 8.40 9.30 -9.18
CA LEU A 30 7.37 8.79 -10.08
C LEU A 30 5.98 9.10 -9.54
N LEU A 31 5.76 8.84 -8.24
CA LEU A 31 4.52 9.15 -7.54
C LEU A 31 4.81 10.15 -6.41
N SER A 32 4.06 11.25 -6.38
CA SER A 32 4.16 12.25 -5.31
C SER A 32 2.82 12.46 -4.63
N VAL A 33 2.83 12.38 -3.32
CA VAL A 33 1.70 12.72 -2.44
C VAL A 33 2.07 13.99 -1.69
N ARG A 34 1.29 15.06 -1.83
CA ARG A 34 1.60 16.37 -1.26
C ARG A 34 0.42 16.94 -0.48
N GLY A 35 0.60 17.04 0.83
CA GLY A 35 -0.38 17.67 1.72
C GLY A 35 -1.76 17.02 1.66
N VAL A 36 -1.85 15.73 1.35
CA VAL A 36 -3.13 15.05 1.16
C VAL A 36 -3.90 15.01 2.47
N LYS A 37 -5.12 15.55 2.42
CA LYS A 37 -6.12 15.48 3.47
C LYS A 37 -7.39 14.84 2.94
N LYS A 38 -8.03 14.02 3.77
CA LYS A 38 -9.34 13.44 3.46
C LYS A 38 -10.27 13.54 4.65
N VAL A 39 -11.35 14.27 4.46
CA VAL A 39 -12.46 14.39 5.41
C VAL A 39 -13.69 13.75 4.78
N TYR A 40 -14.41 12.96 5.54
CA TYR A 40 -15.73 12.45 5.21
C TYR A 40 -16.78 13.25 5.97
N HIS A 41 -17.73 13.81 5.25
CA HIS A 41 -18.90 14.48 5.83
C HIS A 41 -19.98 13.42 6.07
N THR A 42 -20.40 13.26 7.31
CA THR A 42 -21.44 12.31 7.71
C THR A 42 -22.52 13.03 8.51
N ASP A 43 -23.69 12.42 8.67
CA ASP A 43 -24.78 12.97 9.48
C ASP A 43 -24.38 13.14 10.96
N GLY A 44 -23.37 12.39 11.42
CA GLY A 44 -22.80 12.49 12.77
C GLY A 44 -21.65 13.49 12.92
N GLY A 45 -21.30 14.23 11.85
CA GLY A 45 -20.18 15.19 11.82
C GLY A 45 -19.06 14.78 10.89
N ASP A 46 -18.02 15.58 10.84
CA ASP A 46 -16.87 15.39 9.97
C ASP A 46 -15.89 14.38 10.57
N ILE A 47 -15.47 13.41 9.76
CA ILE A 47 -14.45 12.42 10.11
C ILE A 47 -13.20 12.69 9.27
N GLU A 48 -12.14 13.19 9.89
CA GLU A 48 -10.84 13.38 9.25
C GLU A 48 -10.09 12.05 9.23
N ALA A 49 -10.05 11.40 8.08
CA ALA A 49 -9.38 10.11 7.93
C ALA A 49 -7.88 10.26 7.66
N VAL A 50 -7.48 11.26 6.87
CA VAL A 50 -6.09 11.55 6.49
C VAL A 50 -5.82 13.03 6.70
N ARG A 51 -4.69 13.37 7.33
CA ARG A 51 -4.28 14.75 7.66
C ARG A 51 -2.90 15.04 7.09
N ASN A 52 -2.81 15.98 6.16
CA ASN A 52 -1.56 16.57 5.64
C ASN A 52 -0.45 15.54 5.33
N LEU A 53 -0.79 14.47 4.58
CA LEU A 53 0.13 13.39 4.32
C LEU A 53 0.99 13.70 3.10
N THR A 54 2.32 13.58 3.27
CA THR A 54 3.31 13.93 2.23
C THR A 54 4.41 12.89 2.18
N PHE A 55 4.63 12.31 1.01
CA PHE A 55 5.77 11.43 0.67
C PHE A 55 5.89 11.23 -0.84
N ASP A 56 7.03 10.73 -1.29
CA ASP A 56 7.32 10.37 -2.68
C ASP A 56 7.67 8.89 -2.81
N LEU A 57 7.43 8.34 -3.99
CA LEU A 57 8.01 7.07 -4.45
C LEU A 57 8.89 7.31 -5.66
N ALA A 58 10.11 6.79 -5.60
CA ALA A 58 11.01 6.76 -6.74
C ALA A 58 10.57 5.72 -7.77
N ARG A 59 11.01 5.88 -9.02
CA ARG A 59 10.79 4.85 -10.05
C ARG A 59 11.52 3.56 -9.68
N GLY A 60 10.84 2.42 -9.80
CA GLY A 60 11.37 1.10 -9.44
C GLY A 60 11.48 0.84 -7.92
N GLU A 61 10.95 1.73 -7.07
CA GLU A 61 10.95 1.52 -5.62
C GLU A 61 9.84 0.54 -5.20
N LEU A 62 10.14 -0.37 -4.26
CA LEU A 62 9.16 -1.12 -3.50
C LEU A 62 9.12 -0.55 -2.08
N ALA A 63 8.08 0.22 -1.79
CA ALA A 63 7.83 0.79 -0.47
C ALA A 63 6.60 0.13 0.16
N CYS A 64 6.70 -0.13 1.46
CA CYS A 64 5.60 -0.63 2.27
C CYS A 64 5.01 0.48 3.13
N LEU A 65 3.69 0.48 3.28
CA LEU A 65 2.95 1.43 4.09
C LEU A 65 2.24 0.65 5.20
N VAL A 66 2.63 0.92 6.44
CA VAL A 66 2.13 0.20 7.61
C VAL A 66 1.49 1.15 8.60
N GLY A 67 0.58 0.62 9.41
CA GLY A 67 -0.07 1.40 10.46
C GLY A 67 -1.21 0.63 11.14
N PRO A 68 -1.75 1.15 12.23
CA PRO A 68 -2.85 0.52 12.97
C PRO A 68 -4.06 0.23 12.08
N SER A 69 -4.88 -0.76 12.47
CA SER A 69 -6.19 -0.95 11.84
C SER A 69 -7.04 0.31 12.02
N GLY A 70 -7.78 0.69 10.97
CA GLY A 70 -8.58 1.92 10.98
C GLY A 70 -7.76 3.21 10.80
N SER A 71 -6.44 3.15 10.56
CA SER A 71 -5.62 4.34 10.34
C SER A 71 -5.86 5.06 8.99
N GLY A 72 -6.77 4.59 8.15
CA GLY A 72 -7.05 5.25 6.86
C GLY A 72 -6.18 4.79 5.68
N LYS A 73 -5.42 3.69 5.81
CA LYS A 73 -4.55 3.15 4.73
C LYS A 73 -5.29 2.93 3.42
N THR A 74 -6.41 2.22 3.46
CA THR A 74 -7.26 1.98 2.28
C THR A 74 -7.84 3.28 1.70
N THR A 75 -8.19 4.26 2.56
CA THR A 75 -8.63 5.59 2.12
C THR A 75 -7.51 6.29 1.35
N LEU A 76 -6.31 6.31 1.91
CA LEU A 76 -5.13 6.89 1.27
C LEU A 76 -4.83 6.20 -0.06
N LEU A 77 -4.82 4.87 -0.08
CA LEU A 77 -4.59 4.11 -1.32
C LEU A 77 -5.63 4.45 -2.39
N LYS A 78 -6.92 4.57 -2.04
CA LYS A 78 -7.97 4.99 -2.97
C LYS A 78 -7.76 6.41 -3.49
N VAL A 79 -7.26 7.33 -2.66
CA VAL A 79 -6.89 8.69 -3.10
C VAL A 79 -5.72 8.64 -4.08
N ILE A 80 -4.68 7.87 -3.78
CA ILE A 80 -3.52 7.68 -4.66
C ILE A 80 -3.94 7.06 -6.00
N ALA A 81 -4.84 6.07 -5.97
CA ALA A 81 -5.37 5.41 -7.17
C ALA A 81 -6.31 6.30 -8.02
N GLY A 82 -6.65 7.51 -7.55
CA GLY A 82 -7.62 8.37 -8.22
C GLY A 82 -9.06 7.86 -8.16
N LEU A 83 -9.34 6.88 -7.27
CA LEU A 83 -10.68 6.33 -7.03
C LEU A 83 -11.49 7.17 -6.05
N LEU A 84 -10.80 8.02 -5.28
CA LEU A 84 -11.38 8.91 -4.30
C LEU A 84 -10.69 10.28 -4.35
N GLY A 85 -11.45 11.36 -4.41
CA GLY A 85 -10.90 12.71 -4.37
C GLY A 85 -10.33 13.07 -2.99
N ALA A 86 -9.14 13.66 -2.95
CA ALA A 86 -8.64 14.33 -1.75
C ALA A 86 -9.51 15.56 -1.42
N THR A 87 -9.64 15.88 -0.13
CA THR A 87 -10.30 17.12 0.31
C THR A 87 -9.35 18.32 0.12
N GLU A 88 -8.07 18.13 0.44
CA GLU A 88 -6.99 19.10 0.22
C GLU A 88 -5.74 18.36 -0.26
N GLY A 89 -4.78 19.12 -0.80
CA GLY A 89 -3.55 18.55 -1.34
C GLY A 89 -3.72 17.92 -2.72
N GLN A 90 -2.74 17.16 -3.14
CA GLN A 90 -2.76 16.51 -4.44
C GLN A 90 -1.87 15.28 -4.50
N VAL A 91 -2.19 14.40 -5.45
CA VAL A 91 -1.32 13.29 -5.88
C VAL A 91 -0.93 13.52 -7.32
N THR A 92 0.34 13.31 -7.65
CA THR A 92 0.83 13.36 -9.03
C THR A 92 1.52 12.06 -9.40
N LEU A 93 1.36 11.65 -10.66
CA LEU A 93 2.07 10.54 -11.29
C LEU A 93 2.87 11.09 -12.46
N ASP A 94 4.18 10.90 -12.45
CA ASP A 94 5.09 11.43 -13.46
C ASP A 94 4.88 12.95 -13.69
N GLY A 95 4.75 13.71 -12.58
CA GLY A 95 4.46 15.15 -12.57
C GLY A 95 3.03 15.55 -12.92
N GLN A 96 2.19 14.64 -13.39
CA GLN A 96 0.80 14.93 -13.77
C GLN A 96 -0.16 14.68 -12.60
N LYS A 97 -1.02 15.67 -12.32
CA LYS A 97 -2.02 15.55 -11.26
C LYS A 97 -3.02 14.44 -11.56
N ILE A 98 -3.24 13.57 -10.58
CA ILE A 98 -4.25 12.50 -10.65
C ILE A 98 -5.62 13.11 -10.36
N THR A 99 -6.52 13.04 -11.33
CA THR A 99 -7.92 13.48 -11.24
C THR A 99 -8.93 12.33 -11.44
N GLY A 100 -8.42 11.14 -11.69
CA GLY A 100 -9.15 9.88 -11.88
C GLY A 100 -8.18 8.74 -12.05
N PRO A 101 -8.59 7.48 -12.19
CA PRO A 101 -7.69 6.32 -12.26
C PRO A 101 -6.69 6.43 -13.43
N PRO A 102 -5.38 6.52 -13.14
CA PRO A 102 -4.36 6.66 -14.20
C PRO A 102 -4.19 5.36 -14.99
N LYS A 103 -4.00 5.45 -16.31
CA LYS A 103 -3.75 4.29 -17.18
C LYS A 103 -2.44 3.54 -16.86
N LYS A 104 -1.50 4.21 -16.18
CA LYS A 104 -0.17 3.65 -15.83
C LYS A 104 -0.15 3.00 -14.43
N MET A 105 -1.31 2.84 -13.80
CA MET A 105 -1.44 2.34 -12.44
C MET A 105 -2.41 1.16 -12.41
N ALA A 106 -2.06 0.14 -11.61
CA ALA A 106 -2.95 -0.97 -11.30
C ALA A 106 -3.13 -1.13 -9.80
N VAL A 107 -4.26 -1.69 -9.37
CA VAL A 107 -4.58 -1.92 -7.96
C VAL A 107 -4.94 -3.39 -7.74
N VAL A 108 -4.32 -4.01 -6.73
CA VAL A 108 -4.72 -5.31 -6.17
C VAL A 108 -5.38 -5.02 -4.82
N PHE A 109 -6.68 -5.31 -4.71
CA PHE A 109 -7.47 -5.07 -3.50
C PHE A 109 -7.41 -6.24 -2.53
N GLN A 110 -7.68 -5.97 -1.25
CA GLN A 110 -7.69 -6.94 -0.15
C GLN A 110 -8.63 -8.13 -0.42
N GLU A 111 -9.84 -7.86 -0.91
CA GLU A 111 -10.84 -8.88 -1.22
C GLU A 111 -10.70 -9.41 -2.65
N TYR A 112 -9.61 -10.10 -2.94
CA TYR A 112 -9.33 -10.63 -4.28
C TYR A 112 -10.45 -11.57 -4.80
N GLY A 113 -11.04 -12.38 -3.94
CA GLY A 113 -12.13 -13.28 -4.31
C GLY A 113 -13.36 -12.56 -4.86
N ARG A 114 -13.66 -11.35 -4.35
CA ARG A 114 -14.74 -10.48 -4.86
C ARG A 114 -14.30 -9.68 -6.08
N SER A 115 -13.01 -9.52 -6.32
CA SER A 115 -12.49 -8.78 -7.47
C SER A 115 -12.43 -9.62 -8.75
N LEU A 116 -12.38 -10.94 -8.64
CA LEU A 116 -12.44 -11.84 -9.78
C LEU A 116 -13.88 -12.07 -10.22
N PHE A 117 -14.11 -12.09 -11.52
CA PHE A 117 -15.41 -12.40 -12.09
C PHE A 117 -15.63 -13.91 -12.09
N PRO A 118 -16.53 -14.47 -11.25
CA PRO A 118 -16.65 -15.91 -11.06
C PRO A 118 -17.17 -16.65 -12.31
N TRP A 119 -17.83 -15.94 -13.22
CA TRP A 119 -18.32 -16.48 -14.49
C TRP A 119 -17.29 -16.41 -15.63
N LEU A 120 -16.15 -15.75 -15.43
CA LEU A 120 -15.04 -15.71 -16.38
C LEU A 120 -13.96 -16.73 -15.99
N ARG A 121 -13.32 -17.29 -17.00
CA ARG A 121 -12.15 -18.15 -16.80
C ARG A 121 -10.96 -17.34 -16.29
N VAL A 122 -9.97 -18.01 -15.77
CA VAL A 122 -8.71 -17.42 -15.27
C VAL A 122 -8.08 -16.50 -16.35
N ALA A 123 -7.89 -17.04 -17.55
CA ALA A 123 -7.32 -16.24 -18.65
C ALA A 123 -8.19 -15.03 -19.02
N ASP A 124 -9.52 -15.18 -19.00
CA ASP A 124 -10.45 -14.11 -19.34
C ASP A 124 -10.46 -13.02 -18.26
N ASN A 125 -10.31 -13.38 -16.97
CA ASN A 125 -10.13 -12.44 -15.88
C ASN A 125 -8.86 -11.60 -16.06
N VAL A 126 -7.76 -12.23 -16.46
CA VAL A 126 -6.48 -11.54 -16.71
C VAL A 126 -6.53 -10.68 -17.98
N GLU A 127 -7.25 -11.14 -19.02
CA GLU A 127 -7.39 -10.41 -20.30
C GLU A 127 -8.24 -9.15 -20.18
N LEU A 128 -9.19 -9.11 -19.27
CA LEU A 128 -10.22 -8.07 -19.20
C LEU A 128 -9.68 -6.62 -19.19
N PRO A 129 -8.70 -6.24 -18.34
CA PRO A 129 -8.16 -4.87 -18.36
C PRO A 129 -7.45 -4.55 -19.68
N LEU A 130 -6.79 -5.50 -20.30
CA LEU A 130 -6.13 -5.32 -21.60
C LEU A 130 -7.14 -5.07 -22.71
N LYS A 131 -8.28 -5.79 -22.68
CA LYS A 131 -9.37 -5.59 -23.63
C LYS A 131 -9.98 -4.20 -23.49
N ASN A 132 -10.19 -3.73 -22.25
CA ASN A 132 -10.74 -2.41 -21.98
C ASN A 132 -9.75 -1.29 -22.36
N ALA A 133 -8.44 -1.56 -22.29
CA ALA A 133 -7.40 -0.64 -22.74
C ALA A 133 -7.21 -0.61 -24.27
N GLY A 134 -7.94 -1.44 -25.03
CA GLY A 134 -7.85 -1.49 -26.48
C GLY A 134 -6.63 -2.23 -27.03
N VAL A 135 -5.93 -3.03 -26.20
CA VAL A 135 -4.77 -3.83 -26.63
C VAL A 135 -5.17 -4.83 -27.70
N PRO A 136 -4.43 -4.98 -28.82
CA PRO A 136 -4.73 -5.92 -29.90
C PRO A 136 -4.84 -7.37 -29.42
N LYS A 137 -5.75 -8.16 -30.00
CA LYS A 137 -6.07 -9.53 -29.54
C LYS A 137 -4.84 -10.47 -29.47
N ALA A 138 -3.95 -10.37 -30.46
CA ALA A 138 -2.74 -11.22 -30.49
C ALA A 138 -1.80 -10.88 -29.31
N GLU A 139 -1.60 -9.59 -29.05
CA GLU A 139 -0.80 -9.10 -27.92
C GLU A 139 -1.43 -9.44 -26.57
N ARG A 140 -2.76 -9.31 -26.43
CA ARG A 140 -3.44 -9.71 -25.18
C ARG A 140 -3.17 -11.16 -24.84
N LYS A 141 -3.26 -12.08 -25.83
CA LYS A 141 -3.02 -13.49 -25.62
C LYS A 141 -1.61 -13.77 -25.11
N ALA A 142 -0.60 -13.10 -25.70
CA ALA A 142 0.79 -13.21 -25.25
C ALA A 142 0.95 -12.71 -23.82
N ARG A 143 0.53 -11.49 -23.53
CA ARG A 143 0.63 -10.89 -22.18
C ARG A 143 -0.11 -11.70 -21.11
N VAL A 144 -1.28 -12.28 -21.42
CA VAL A 144 -2.02 -13.15 -20.50
C VAL A 144 -1.25 -14.44 -20.21
N ALA A 145 -0.69 -15.08 -21.24
CA ALA A 145 0.12 -16.27 -21.06
C ALA A 145 1.37 -16.01 -20.22
N GLU A 146 2.11 -14.96 -20.52
CA GLU A 146 3.29 -14.50 -19.77
C GLU A 146 2.97 -14.19 -18.31
N ALA A 147 1.88 -13.45 -18.06
CA ALA A 147 1.47 -13.10 -16.70
C ALA A 147 1.03 -14.32 -15.89
N LEU A 148 0.31 -15.27 -16.50
CA LEU A 148 -0.08 -16.52 -15.83
C LEU A 148 1.13 -17.41 -15.55
N GLU A 149 2.09 -17.48 -16.46
CA GLU A 149 3.33 -18.22 -16.23
C GLU A 149 4.15 -17.58 -15.09
N ALA A 150 4.28 -16.25 -15.09
CA ALA A 150 5.02 -15.50 -14.06
C ALA A 150 4.49 -15.71 -12.64
N VAL A 151 3.18 -15.97 -12.50
CA VAL A 151 2.56 -16.29 -11.19
C VAL A 151 2.40 -17.80 -10.93
N GLY A 152 2.91 -18.66 -11.82
CA GLY A 152 2.85 -20.14 -11.70
C GLY A 152 1.46 -20.72 -11.97
N LEU A 153 0.63 -20.07 -12.80
CA LEU A 153 -0.71 -20.53 -13.17
C LEU A 153 -0.86 -20.89 -14.65
N GLY A 154 0.24 -21.06 -15.39
CA GLY A 154 0.25 -21.40 -16.81
C GLY A 154 -0.52 -22.68 -17.16
N ALA A 155 -0.65 -23.63 -16.21
CA ALA A 155 -1.37 -24.88 -16.40
C ALA A 155 -2.91 -24.78 -16.30
N VAL A 156 -3.45 -23.67 -15.72
CA VAL A 156 -4.88 -23.56 -15.38
C VAL A 156 -5.63 -22.37 -16.04
N PRO A 157 -5.30 -21.94 -17.27
CA PRO A 157 -5.90 -20.74 -17.88
C PRO A 157 -7.41 -20.91 -18.15
N ARG A 158 -7.89 -22.15 -18.27
CA ARG A 158 -9.29 -22.48 -18.57
C ARG A 158 -10.15 -22.71 -17.33
N SER A 159 -9.55 -22.79 -16.13
CA SER A 159 -10.28 -22.95 -14.87
C SER A 159 -11.08 -21.70 -14.54
N TYR A 160 -12.08 -21.84 -13.68
CA TYR A 160 -12.85 -20.74 -13.11
C TYR A 160 -12.34 -20.40 -11.71
N PRO A 161 -12.51 -19.17 -11.20
CA PRO A 161 -12.04 -18.77 -9.88
C PRO A 161 -12.46 -19.70 -8.75
N TRP A 162 -13.71 -20.18 -8.76
CA TRP A 162 -14.24 -21.09 -7.73
C TRP A 162 -13.62 -22.50 -7.73
N GLN A 163 -12.84 -22.85 -8.76
CA GLN A 163 -12.09 -24.12 -8.84
C GLN A 163 -10.67 -23.98 -8.25
N LEU A 164 -10.28 -22.79 -7.83
CA LEU A 164 -8.93 -22.46 -7.35
C LEU A 164 -8.91 -22.29 -5.84
N SER A 165 -7.76 -22.61 -5.21
CA SER A 165 -7.50 -22.22 -3.81
C SER A 165 -7.44 -20.69 -3.65
N GLY A 166 -7.58 -20.21 -2.42
CA GLY A 166 -7.47 -18.76 -2.13
C GLY A 166 -6.16 -18.15 -2.62
N GLY A 167 -5.03 -18.83 -2.37
CA GLY A 167 -3.72 -18.37 -2.86
C GLY A 167 -3.61 -18.37 -4.39
N MET A 168 -4.22 -19.34 -5.07
CA MET A 168 -4.28 -19.33 -6.55
C MET A 168 -5.16 -18.19 -7.06
N GLN A 169 -6.28 -17.90 -6.42
CA GLN A 169 -7.12 -16.74 -6.77
C GLN A 169 -6.35 -15.42 -6.60
N GLN A 170 -5.57 -15.30 -5.52
CA GLN A 170 -4.70 -14.16 -5.30
C GLN A 170 -3.65 -14.02 -6.41
N ARG A 171 -3.02 -15.12 -6.82
CA ARG A 171 -2.11 -15.14 -7.98
C ARG A 171 -2.79 -14.70 -9.27
N VAL A 172 -4.06 -15.05 -9.50
CA VAL A 172 -4.85 -14.54 -10.66
C VAL A 172 -5.06 -13.03 -10.56
N ALA A 173 -5.36 -12.50 -9.39
CA ALA A 173 -5.53 -11.05 -9.19
C ALA A 173 -4.21 -10.29 -9.46
N ILE A 174 -3.07 -10.83 -9.01
CA ILE A 174 -1.74 -10.30 -9.31
C ILE A 174 -1.45 -10.40 -10.83
N ALA A 175 -1.67 -11.56 -11.45
CA ALA A 175 -1.49 -11.75 -12.90
C ALA A 175 -2.30 -10.73 -13.72
N ARG A 176 -3.55 -10.47 -13.33
CA ARG A 176 -4.40 -9.47 -13.96
C ARG A 176 -3.81 -8.06 -13.88
N ALA A 177 -3.21 -7.71 -12.74
CA ALA A 177 -2.57 -6.42 -12.56
C ALA A 177 -1.27 -6.31 -13.38
N VAL A 178 -0.38 -7.32 -13.34
CA VAL A 178 0.91 -7.28 -14.04
C VAL A 178 0.78 -7.44 -15.55
N ALA A 179 -0.23 -8.18 -16.04
CA ALA A 179 -0.51 -8.27 -17.49
C ALA A 179 -0.78 -6.91 -18.12
N TYR A 180 -1.34 -5.98 -17.34
CA TYR A 180 -1.58 -4.60 -17.75
C TYR A 180 -0.29 -3.79 -17.94
N GLN A 181 0.85 -4.27 -17.39
CA GLN A 181 2.17 -3.62 -17.41
C GLN A 181 2.13 -2.20 -16.82
N PRO A 182 1.69 -2.03 -15.57
CA PRO A 182 1.61 -0.72 -14.94
C PRO A 182 3.01 -0.20 -14.59
N GLU A 183 3.18 1.12 -14.57
CA GLU A 183 4.39 1.76 -13.98
C GLU A 183 4.32 1.74 -12.45
N VAL A 184 3.10 1.82 -11.88
CA VAL A 184 2.85 1.75 -10.44
C VAL A 184 1.83 0.67 -10.13
N LEU A 185 2.21 -0.25 -9.23
CA LEU A 185 1.33 -1.26 -8.65
C LEU A 185 1.01 -0.90 -7.21
N LEU A 186 -0.27 -0.68 -6.92
CA LEU A 186 -0.78 -0.50 -5.57
C LEU A 186 -1.36 -1.81 -5.06
N MET A 187 -1.03 -2.21 -3.83
CA MET A 187 -1.53 -3.44 -3.23
C MET A 187 -2.10 -3.12 -1.84
N ASP A 188 -3.38 -3.40 -1.61
CA ASP A 188 -4.09 -3.12 -0.36
C ASP A 188 -4.28 -4.39 0.44
N GLU A 189 -3.45 -4.65 1.44
CA GLU A 189 -3.46 -5.83 2.32
C GLU A 189 -3.69 -7.15 1.55
N PRO A 190 -2.94 -7.41 0.46
CA PRO A 190 -3.30 -8.46 -0.49
C PRO A 190 -3.22 -9.87 0.10
N PHE A 191 -2.49 -10.06 1.21
CA PHE A 191 -2.25 -11.38 1.79
C PHE A 191 -2.98 -11.61 3.12
N ALA A 192 -3.90 -10.71 3.50
CA ALA A 192 -4.60 -10.80 4.79
C ALA A 192 -5.46 -12.07 4.96
N ALA A 193 -5.92 -12.67 3.87
CA ALA A 193 -6.85 -13.82 3.88
C ALA A 193 -6.22 -15.16 3.47
N VAL A 194 -4.87 -15.25 3.43
CA VAL A 194 -4.16 -16.49 3.10
C VAL A 194 -3.40 -17.03 4.31
N ASP A 195 -3.17 -18.35 4.31
CA ASP A 195 -2.37 -19.01 5.33
C ASP A 195 -0.89 -18.61 5.27
N ALA A 196 -0.13 -18.89 6.33
CA ALA A 196 1.25 -18.42 6.49
C ALA A 196 2.20 -18.94 5.40
N GLN A 197 2.05 -20.22 4.96
CA GLN A 197 2.91 -20.77 3.92
C GLN A 197 2.62 -20.14 2.56
N THR A 198 1.34 -20.03 2.20
CA THR A 198 0.89 -19.35 0.97
C THR A 198 1.31 -17.89 0.96
N ARG A 199 1.30 -17.20 2.13
CA ARG A 199 1.76 -15.82 2.26
C ARG A 199 3.23 -15.69 1.93
N ALA A 200 4.09 -16.54 2.49
CA ALA A 200 5.52 -16.55 2.20
C ALA A 200 5.80 -16.72 0.69
N ASP A 201 5.12 -17.67 0.04
CA ASP A 201 5.23 -17.89 -1.40
C ASP A 201 4.77 -16.68 -2.24
N LEU A 202 3.77 -15.93 -1.75
CA LEU A 202 3.25 -14.72 -2.42
C LEU A 202 4.16 -13.50 -2.19
N GLU A 203 4.78 -13.39 -1.02
CA GLU A 203 5.80 -12.36 -0.76
C GLU A 203 6.99 -12.53 -1.73
N ASP A 204 7.51 -13.74 -1.86
CA ASP A 204 8.60 -14.05 -2.80
C ASP A 204 8.19 -13.81 -4.25
N LEU A 205 6.95 -14.17 -4.60
CA LEU A 205 6.39 -13.88 -5.93
C LEU A 205 6.37 -12.38 -6.21
N VAL A 206 5.88 -11.55 -5.29
CA VAL A 206 5.81 -10.09 -5.48
C VAL A 206 7.20 -9.49 -5.62
N ARG A 207 8.18 -9.91 -4.79
CA ARG A 207 9.57 -9.44 -4.91
C ARG A 207 10.18 -9.80 -6.25
N ARG A 208 9.98 -11.03 -6.71
CA ARG A 208 10.45 -11.49 -8.03
C ARG A 208 9.82 -10.66 -9.15
N LEU A 209 8.48 -10.52 -9.16
CA LEU A 209 7.78 -9.72 -10.17
C LEU A 209 8.23 -8.26 -10.19
N TRP A 210 8.43 -7.67 -9.00
CA TRP A 210 8.97 -6.31 -8.87
C TRP A 210 10.34 -6.17 -9.52
N LYS A 211 11.28 -7.09 -9.23
CA LYS A 211 12.61 -7.10 -9.83
C LYS A 211 12.57 -7.32 -11.35
N ASP A 212 11.84 -8.33 -11.80
CA ASP A 212 11.82 -8.77 -13.20
C ASP A 212 11.15 -7.72 -14.12
N LEU A 213 10.12 -7.05 -13.62
CA LEU A 213 9.34 -6.08 -14.39
C LEU A 213 9.78 -4.62 -14.17
N GLY A 214 10.63 -4.33 -13.19
CA GLY A 214 11.11 -2.99 -12.88
C GLY A 214 10.03 -1.99 -12.50
N MET A 215 8.87 -2.47 -12.01
CA MET A 215 7.73 -1.61 -11.64
C MET A 215 7.93 -0.96 -10.28
N THR A 216 7.25 0.15 -10.04
CA THR A 216 7.17 0.77 -8.71
C THR A 216 6.01 0.17 -7.95
N VAL A 217 6.22 -0.23 -6.69
CA VAL A 217 5.20 -0.89 -5.87
C VAL A 217 4.98 -0.11 -4.58
N LEU A 218 3.72 0.21 -4.27
CA LEU A 218 3.28 0.63 -2.95
C LEU A 218 2.43 -0.48 -2.34
N PHE A 219 2.99 -1.13 -1.34
CA PHE A 219 2.40 -2.27 -0.66
C PHE A 219 1.85 -1.84 0.70
N VAL A 220 0.54 -1.92 0.87
CA VAL A 220 -0.14 -1.59 2.13
C VAL A 220 -0.36 -2.86 2.93
N THR A 221 0.07 -2.87 4.18
CA THR A 221 -0.12 -4.00 5.08
C THR A 221 -0.27 -3.54 6.53
N HIS A 222 -0.77 -4.39 7.39
CA HIS A 222 -0.72 -4.24 8.85
C HIS A 222 0.31 -5.19 9.50
N ASP A 223 0.94 -6.07 8.71
CA ASP A 223 1.94 -7.01 9.15
C ASP A 223 3.34 -6.39 9.05
N ILE A 224 4.03 -6.30 10.19
CA ILE A 224 5.36 -5.68 10.29
C ILE A 224 6.40 -6.53 9.58
N ASP A 225 6.37 -7.85 9.80
CA ASP A 225 7.36 -8.77 9.22
C ASP A 225 7.26 -8.78 7.69
N GLU A 226 6.04 -8.75 7.16
CA GLU A 226 5.76 -8.63 5.73
C GLU A 226 6.34 -7.32 5.16
N SER A 227 6.12 -6.19 5.85
CA SER A 227 6.61 -4.88 5.39
C SER A 227 8.13 -4.79 5.31
N ILE A 228 8.83 -5.36 6.29
CA ILE A 228 10.30 -5.37 6.36
C ILE A 228 10.87 -6.37 5.36
N TYR A 229 10.20 -7.52 5.18
CA TYR A 229 10.64 -8.53 4.22
C TYR A 229 10.49 -8.05 2.77
N LEU A 230 9.39 -7.40 2.43
CA LEU A 230 9.10 -6.95 1.07
C LEU A 230 9.84 -5.66 0.71
N GLY A 231 9.73 -4.63 1.54
CA GLY A 231 10.13 -3.28 1.20
C GLY A 231 11.64 -3.03 1.27
N GLY A 232 12.11 -2.11 0.42
CA GLY A 232 13.35 -1.37 0.63
C GLY A 232 13.13 -0.14 1.53
N ARG A 233 11.85 0.16 1.82
CA ARG A 233 11.42 1.29 2.64
C ARG A 233 10.08 1.00 3.29
N VAL A 234 9.92 1.42 4.55
CA VAL A 234 8.66 1.30 5.30
C VAL A 234 8.22 2.69 5.77
N ILE A 235 7.02 3.08 5.36
CA ILE A 235 6.36 4.31 5.80
C ILE A 235 5.36 3.93 6.89
N VAL A 236 5.63 4.34 8.12
CA VAL A 236 4.77 4.08 9.27
C VAL A 236 3.74 5.19 9.40
N LEU A 237 2.47 4.83 9.46
CA LEU A 237 1.36 5.75 9.62
C LEU A 237 0.88 5.79 11.07
N SER A 238 0.44 6.97 11.51
CA SER A 238 -0.25 7.15 12.79
C SER A 238 -1.65 6.51 12.79
N SER A 239 -2.30 6.51 13.95
CA SER A 239 -3.76 6.35 14.04
C SER A 239 -4.48 7.51 13.33
N SER A 240 -5.79 7.33 13.03
CA SER A 240 -6.62 8.39 12.42
C SER A 240 -6.77 9.59 13.37
N PRO A 241 -6.67 10.84 12.89
CA PRO A 241 -6.35 11.24 11.52
C PRO A 241 -4.89 10.96 11.14
N THR A 242 -4.74 10.26 10.00
CA THR A 242 -3.47 9.67 9.58
C THR A 242 -2.47 10.70 9.13
N VAL A 243 -1.26 10.60 9.67
CA VAL A 243 -0.05 11.31 9.22
C VAL A 243 1.09 10.32 9.04
N VAL A 244 2.17 10.71 8.39
CA VAL A 244 3.41 9.92 8.40
C VAL A 244 4.01 10.03 9.80
N GLN A 245 4.12 8.89 10.50
CA GLN A 245 4.76 8.78 11.80
C GLN A 245 6.28 8.70 11.66
N GLU A 246 6.72 7.86 10.73
CA GLU A 246 8.13 7.65 10.41
C GLU A 246 8.28 7.13 8.98
N ASP A 247 9.44 7.35 8.40
CA ASP A 247 9.81 6.94 7.06
C ASP A 247 11.20 6.29 7.13
N LEU A 248 11.22 4.97 7.10
CA LEU A 248 12.38 4.13 7.44
C LEU A 248 12.93 3.42 6.20
N VAL A 249 14.23 3.56 5.97
CA VAL A 249 14.96 2.75 4.97
C VAL A 249 15.23 1.37 5.55
N ILE A 250 14.98 0.32 4.77
CA ILE A 250 15.22 -1.06 5.13
C ILE A 250 16.54 -1.51 4.50
N ASP A 251 17.60 -1.49 5.28
CA ASP A 251 18.97 -1.81 4.92
C ASP A 251 19.27 -3.32 5.04
N LEU A 252 18.43 -4.14 4.42
CA LEU A 252 18.60 -5.59 4.31
C LEU A 252 19.13 -5.96 2.90
N PRO A 253 19.74 -7.14 2.73
CA PRO A 253 20.20 -7.61 1.41
C PRO A 253 19.08 -7.56 0.36
N ASP A 254 19.43 -7.26 -0.89
CA ASP A 254 18.46 -7.24 -1.99
C ASP A 254 17.90 -8.62 -2.33
N GLU A 255 18.73 -9.65 -2.19
CA GLU A 255 18.27 -11.04 -2.26
C GLU A 255 17.77 -11.46 -0.90
N ARG A 256 16.54 -11.92 -0.83
CA ARG A 256 15.88 -12.29 0.43
C ARG A 256 15.38 -13.71 0.36
N ASP A 257 15.54 -14.41 1.45
CA ASP A 257 15.04 -15.74 1.72
C ASP A 257 14.16 -15.70 2.97
N GLN A 258 13.08 -16.47 2.98
CA GLN A 258 12.08 -16.47 4.06
C GLN A 258 12.66 -16.87 5.42
N LEU A 259 13.66 -17.75 5.45
CA LEU A 259 14.28 -18.22 6.68
C LEU A 259 15.51 -17.38 7.03
N GLU A 260 16.45 -17.26 6.08
CA GLU A 260 17.73 -16.61 6.32
C GLU A 260 17.56 -15.11 6.60
N THR A 261 16.77 -14.40 5.77
CA THR A 261 16.57 -12.95 5.97
C THR A 261 15.87 -12.63 7.27
N ARG A 262 14.83 -13.40 7.63
CA ARG A 262 14.07 -13.20 8.88
C ARG A 262 14.89 -13.58 10.13
N SER A 263 15.95 -14.38 9.98
CA SER A 263 16.89 -14.76 11.05
C SER A 263 17.98 -13.71 11.29
N LEU A 264 18.17 -12.74 10.41
CA LEU A 264 19.20 -11.72 10.57
C LEU A 264 18.93 -10.86 11.83
N PRO A 265 19.95 -10.54 12.62
CA PRO A 265 19.82 -9.61 13.75
C PRO A 265 19.21 -8.28 13.33
N ARG A 266 19.62 -7.77 12.15
CA ARG A 266 19.10 -6.51 11.59
C ARG A 266 17.61 -6.56 11.30
N PHE A 267 17.08 -7.68 10.84
CA PHE A 267 15.64 -7.87 10.65
C PHE A 267 14.90 -7.74 11.99
N THR A 268 15.42 -8.34 13.04
CA THR A 268 14.83 -8.28 14.38
C THR A 268 14.86 -6.85 14.95
N GLU A 269 15.96 -6.10 14.74
CA GLU A 269 16.06 -4.69 15.14
C GLU A 269 15.02 -3.82 14.42
N LEU A 270 14.92 -3.95 13.09
CA LEU A 270 13.95 -3.23 12.28
C LEU A 270 12.51 -3.55 12.69
N ARG A 271 12.21 -4.83 12.93
CA ARG A 271 10.91 -5.27 13.44
C ARG A 271 10.56 -4.63 14.77
N HIS A 272 11.51 -4.63 15.71
CA HIS A 272 11.31 -4.01 17.02
C HIS A 272 11.05 -2.52 16.89
N HIS A 273 11.85 -1.83 16.08
CA HIS A 273 11.71 -0.40 15.83
C HIS A 273 10.34 -0.05 15.22
N VAL A 274 9.94 -0.71 14.13
CA VAL A 274 8.62 -0.49 13.49
C VAL A 274 7.48 -0.80 14.46
N TYR A 275 7.61 -1.86 15.26
CA TYR A 275 6.62 -2.19 16.29
C TYR A 275 6.48 -1.06 17.32
N GLU A 276 7.58 -0.51 17.82
CA GLU A 276 7.56 0.62 18.75
C GLU A 276 6.87 1.84 18.15
N GLN A 277 7.17 2.18 16.89
CA GLN A 277 6.54 3.30 16.20
C GLN A 277 5.02 3.10 16.07
N ILE A 278 4.57 1.88 15.75
CA ILE A 278 3.13 1.57 15.72
C ILE A 278 2.49 1.66 17.12
N GLN A 279 3.21 1.27 18.19
CA GLN A 279 2.69 1.43 19.56
C GLN A 279 2.60 2.91 19.96
N LEU A 280 3.58 3.73 19.60
CA LEU A 280 3.54 5.19 19.80
C LEU A 280 2.36 5.81 19.04
N ALA A 281 2.17 5.41 17.79
CA ALA A 281 1.03 5.85 16.97
C ALA A 281 -0.33 5.52 17.62
N LYS A 282 -0.47 4.37 18.26
CA LYS A 282 -1.70 3.99 18.99
C LYS A 282 -1.91 4.79 20.27
N ARG A 283 -0.84 5.12 21.01
CA ARG A 283 -0.91 5.90 22.27
C ARG A 283 -1.26 7.35 22.05
N GLY A 284 -0.76 7.97 20.99
CA GLY A 284 -1.08 9.35 20.63
C GLY A 284 -2.55 9.61 20.29
N HIS A 285 -3.36 8.56 20.20
CA HIS A 285 -4.79 8.63 19.86
C HIS A 285 -5.72 8.16 21.01
N ARG A 286 -5.26 8.11 22.27
CA ARG A 286 -6.22 7.98 23.37
C ARG A 286 -7.00 9.29 23.48
N PRO A 287 -8.32 9.29 23.24
CA PRO A 287 -9.14 10.43 23.63
C PRO A 287 -9.01 10.54 25.16
N ASP A 288 -8.64 11.72 25.65
CA ASP A 288 -8.69 12.04 27.07
C ASP A 288 -10.12 11.76 27.55
N GLY A 289 -10.28 10.74 28.40
CA GLY A 289 -11.57 10.47 29.05
C GLY A 289 -12.11 9.06 28.96
N ALA A 290 -11.30 8.02 29.19
CA ALA A 290 -11.81 6.70 29.60
C ALA A 290 -10.90 6.17 30.72
N ALA A 291 -11.21 6.60 31.94
CA ALA A 291 -10.80 5.97 33.19
C ALA A 291 -11.94 5.08 33.68
#